data_5969af3873c9bff0c211ab244585c02f
#
_entry.id   5969af3873c9bff0c211ab244585c02f
#
_cell.length_a   1.000
_cell.length_b   1.000
_cell.length_c   1.000
_cell.angle_alpha   90.00
_cell.angle_beta   90.00
_cell.angle_gamma   90.00
#
_symmetry.space_group_name_H-M   'P 1'
#
loop_
_entity.id
_entity.type
_entity.pdbx_description
1 polymer ?
#
loop_
_entity_poly.entity_id
_entity_poly.type
_entity_poly.pdbx_seq_one_letter_code
_entity_poly.pdbx_strand_id
1 'polypeptide(L)'
;YMENVMFEENVIEDVIKEIARQHIRFERIHPFGDGNGRVGRMILNQQLINHGLLPVCINPKGSYRRSFRTYEKNGDTSLLVHEICKSEVSSIGRIESLVENYEKVHKKVKSQVRRR
;
A
#
# COMPACT_ATOMS: atom_id res chain seq x y z
N TYR A 1 2.14 10.68 -25.05
CA TYR A 1 2.14 9.44 -24.25
C TYR A 1 3.04 9.54 -23.02
N MET A 2 4.29 9.98 -23.19
CA MET A 2 5.22 10.16 -22.07
C MET A 2 4.76 11.21 -21.07
N GLU A 3 4.20 12.31 -21.52
CA GLU A 3 3.66 13.37 -20.64
C GLU A 3 2.51 12.84 -19.78
N ASN A 4 1.64 12.00 -20.34
CA ASN A 4 0.53 11.41 -19.59
C ASN A 4 1.02 10.43 -18.52
N VAL A 5 2.05 9.62 -18.82
CA VAL A 5 2.63 8.67 -17.87
C VAL A 5 3.27 9.43 -16.70
N MET A 6 4.04 10.48 -16.97
CA MET A 6 4.66 11.32 -15.93
C MET A 6 3.61 12.03 -15.07
N PHE A 7 2.54 12.51 -15.68
CA PHE A 7 1.42 13.13 -14.97
C PHE A 7 0.73 12.14 -14.04
N GLU A 8 0.48 10.91 -14.50
CA GLU A 8 -0.13 9.86 -13.69
C GLU A 8 0.74 9.47 -12.50
N GLU A 9 2.06 9.34 -12.70
CA GLU A 9 3.01 9.05 -11.62
C GLU A 9 3.01 10.16 -10.56
N ASN A 10 3.01 11.42 -10.98
CA ASN A 10 2.94 12.55 -10.05
C ASN A 10 1.64 12.58 -9.27
N VAL A 11 0.52 12.26 -9.91
CA VAL A 11 -0.79 12.18 -9.26
C VAL A 11 -0.81 11.07 -8.20
N ILE A 12 -0.26 9.90 -8.53
CA ILE A 12 -0.18 8.77 -7.59
C ILE A 12 0.70 9.15 -6.39
N GLU A 13 1.85 9.78 -6.62
CA GLU A 13 2.72 10.22 -5.55
C GLU A 13 2.01 11.22 -4.61
N ASP A 14 1.31 12.19 -5.18
CA ASP A 14 0.57 13.18 -4.40
C ASP A 14 -0.57 12.54 -3.60
N VAL A 15 -1.25 11.55 -4.18
CA VAL A 15 -2.30 10.78 -3.50
C VAL A 15 -1.71 10.05 -2.30
N ILE A 16 -0.58 9.36 -2.46
CA ILE A 16 0.06 8.62 -1.38
C ILE A 16 0.52 9.56 -0.27
N LYS A 17 1.09 10.72 -0.62
CA LYS A 17 1.48 11.75 0.35
C LYS A 17 0.29 12.24 1.18
N GLU A 18 -0.83 12.51 0.53
CA GLU A 18 -2.05 12.95 1.21
C GLU A 18 -2.61 11.86 2.13
N ILE A 19 -2.64 10.62 1.67
CA ILE A 19 -3.07 9.47 2.48
C ILE A 19 -2.18 9.32 3.71
N ALA A 20 -0.86 9.43 3.54
CA ALA A 20 0.09 9.36 4.64
C ALA A 20 -0.14 10.47 5.67
N ARG A 21 -0.35 11.69 5.20
CA ARG A 21 -0.63 12.84 6.07
C ARG A 21 -1.90 12.64 6.87
N GLN A 22 -2.97 12.21 6.22
CA GLN A 22 -4.26 11.96 6.89
C GLN A 22 -4.16 10.84 7.92
N HIS A 23 -3.40 9.79 7.61
CA HIS A 23 -3.19 8.69 8.54
C HIS A 23 -2.48 9.16 9.81
N ILE A 24 -1.41 9.96 9.66
CA ILE A 24 -0.67 10.50 10.81
C ILE A 24 -1.59 11.39 11.65
N ARG A 25 -2.37 12.25 11.01
CA ARG A 25 -3.31 13.15 11.70
C ARG A 25 -4.36 12.36 12.47
N PHE A 26 -4.90 11.30 11.88
CA PHE A 26 -5.86 10.43 12.56
C PHE A 26 -5.26 9.81 13.82
N GLU A 27 -4.06 9.26 13.71
CA GLU A 27 -3.37 8.64 14.85
C GLU A 27 -3.07 9.65 15.97
N ARG A 28 -2.77 10.90 15.62
CA ARG A 28 -2.52 11.98 16.59
C ARG A 28 -3.79 12.39 17.33
N ILE A 29 -4.94 12.36 16.67
CA ILE A 29 -6.22 12.74 17.28
C ILE A 29 -6.65 11.71 18.33
N HIS A 30 -6.31 10.44 18.14
CA HIS A 30 -6.71 9.35 19.04
C HIS A 30 -8.20 9.39 19.37
N PRO A 31 -9.10 9.26 18.36
CA PRO A 31 -10.54 9.47 18.58
C PRO A 31 -11.18 8.39 19.47
N PHE A 32 -10.53 7.24 19.63
CA PHE A 32 -11.01 6.13 20.44
C PHE A 32 -10.12 5.92 21.65
N GLY A 33 -10.65 5.31 22.70
CA GLY A 33 -9.87 4.94 23.88
C GLY A 33 -8.89 3.81 23.60
N ASP A 34 -9.26 2.89 22.69
CA ASP A 34 -8.47 1.73 22.32
C ASP A 34 -8.72 1.40 20.86
N GLY A 35 -7.78 0.71 20.22
CA GLY A 35 -7.92 0.27 18.84
C GLY A 35 -7.64 1.34 17.77
N ASN A 36 -7.08 2.50 18.14
CA ASN A 36 -6.80 3.60 17.19
C ASN A 36 -5.88 3.15 16.05
N GLY A 37 -4.83 2.40 16.34
CA GLY A 37 -3.90 1.92 15.32
C GLY A 37 -4.57 0.99 14.30
N ARG A 38 -5.43 0.10 14.77
CA ARG A 38 -6.21 -0.80 13.91
C ARG A 38 -7.13 -0.05 12.97
N VAL A 39 -7.92 0.86 13.53
CA VAL A 39 -8.87 1.66 12.75
C VAL A 39 -8.14 2.57 11.79
N GLY A 40 -7.04 3.21 12.22
CA GLY A 40 -6.23 4.06 11.35
C GLY A 40 -5.68 3.31 10.14
N ARG A 41 -5.18 2.08 10.34
CA ARG A 41 -4.69 1.26 9.23
C ARG A 41 -5.82 0.77 8.32
N MET A 42 -7.01 0.51 8.86
CA MET A 42 -8.19 0.19 8.04
C MET A 42 -8.59 1.37 7.16
N ILE A 43 -8.58 2.57 7.69
CA ILE A 43 -8.89 3.80 6.95
C ILE A 43 -7.83 4.03 5.85
N LEU A 44 -6.55 3.87 6.19
CA LEU A 44 -5.46 3.98 5.24
C LEU A 44 -5.66 3.04 4.05
N ASN A 45 -5.97 1.78 4.31
CA ASN A 45 -6.20 0.79 3.27
C ASN A 45 -7.44 1.10 2.44
N GLN A 46 -8.50 1.58 3.06
CA GLN A 46 -9.70 2.00 2.33
C GLN A 46 -9.41 3.16 1.38
N GLN A 47 -8.59 4.12 1.81
CA GLN A 47 -8.17 5.23 0.95
C GLN A 47 -7.31 4.75 -0.21
N LEU A 48 -6.40 3.81 0.03
CA LEU A 48 -5.59 3.22 -1.04
C LEU A 48 -6.49 2.52 -2.08
N ILE A 49 -7.42 1.70 -1.62
CA ILE A 49 -8.36 0.99 -2.50
C ILE A 49 -9.21 1.97 -3.30
N ASN A 50 -9.70 3.04 -2.69
CA ASN A 50 -10.51 4.07 -3.34
C ASN A 50 -9.76 4.76 -4.49
N HIS A 51 -8.43 4.78 -4.44
CA HIS A 51 -7.60 5.38 -5.48
C HIS A 51 -6.99 4.34 -6.43
N GLY A 52 -7.51 3.11 -6.41
CA GLY A 52 -7.05 2.05 -7.30
C GLY A 52 -5.74 1.39 -6.90
N LEU A 53 -5.30 1.60 -5.66
CA LEU A 53 -4.10 0.98 -5.11
C LEU A 53 -4.47 -0.25 -4.29
N LEU A 54 -3.47 -1.06 -3.97
CA LEU A 54 -3.66 -2.28 -3.19
C LEU A 54 -3.65 -1.98 -1.69
N PRO A 55 -4.39 -2.75 -0.88
CA PRO A 55 -4.23 -2.65 0.57
C PRO A 55 -2.85 -3.11 0.98
N VAL A 56 -2.30 -2.51 2.03
CA VAL A 56 -0.96 -2.80 2.53
C VAL A 56 -1.02 -3.40 3.93
N CYS A 57 -0.04 -4.24 4.23
CA CYS A 57 0.14 -4.79 5.57
C CYS A 57 1.43 -4.19 6.13
N ILE A 58 1.28 -3.16 6.97
CA ILE A 58 2.40 -2.44 7.56
C ILE A 58 2.68 -3.02 8.94
N ASN A 59 3.97 -3.37 9.19
CA ASN A 59 4.41 -3.73 10.53
C ASN A 59 4.33 -2.49 11.43
N PRO A 60 3.54 -2.52 12.53
CA PRO A 60 3.37 -1.35 13.41
C PRO A 60 4.60 -0.99 14.25
N LYS A 61 5.74 -1.64 14.00
CA LYS A 61 7.02 -1.39 14.67
C LYS A 61 8.05 -0.82 13.70
N GLY A 62 9.16 -0.35 14.21
CA GLY A 62 10.28 0.09 13.39
C GLY A 62 10.01 1.38 12.61
N SER A 63 10.19 1.34 11.28
CA SER A 63 10.08 2.51 10.40
C SER A 63 8.71 3.19 10.46
N TYR A 64 7.64 2.41 10.59
CA TYR A 64 6.29 2.95 10.74
C TYR A 64 6.19 3.82 11.99
N ARG A 65 6.68 3.32 13.12
CA ARG A 65 6.67 4.07 14.39
C ARG A 65 7.56 5.32 14.29
N ARG A 66 8.72 5.22 13.65
CA ARG A 66 9.63 6.36 13.45
C ARG A 66 9.02 7.44 12.56
N SER A 67 8.17 7.07 11.62
CA SER A 67 7.53 8.04 10.72
C SER A 67 6.70 9.08 11.45
N PHE A 68 6.05 8.71 12.55
CA PHE A 68 5.29 9.65 13.38
C PHE A 68 6.20 10.67 14.06
N ARG A 69 7.34 10.23 14.57
CA ARG A 69 8.33 11.13 15.20
C ARG A 69 8.92 12.11 14.20
N THR A 70 9.23 11.64 13.00
CA THR A 70 9.76 12.47 11.92
C THR A 70 8.74 13.54 11.52
N TYR A 71 7.49 13.17 11.40
CA TYR A 71 6.42 14.12 11.10
C TYR A 71 6.26 15.17 12.19
N GLU A 72 6.30 14.77 13.46
CA GLU A 72 6.18 15.70 14.59
C GLU A 72 7.30 16.74 14.61
N LYS A 73 8.52 16.33 14.24
CA LYS A 73 9.66 17.25 14.21
C LYS A 73 9.64 18.22 13.03
N ASN A 74 9.35 17.72 11.82
CA ASN A 74 9.61 18.45 10.59
C ASN A 74 8.38 18.55 9.67
N GLY A 75 7.25 17.95 10.03
CA GLY A 75 6.10 17.82 9.14
C GLY A 75 6.38 16.94 7.92
N ASP A 76 7.41 16.10 7.97
CA ASP A 76 7.86 15.29 6.86
C ASP A 76 7.16 13.92 6.85
N THR A 77 6.47 13.62 5.76
CA THR A 77 5.74 12.36 5.58
C THR A 77 6.52 11.30 4.80
N SER A 78 7.76 11.61 4.38
CA SER A 78 8.51 10.77 3.45
C SER A 78 8.76 9.35 3.94
N LEU A 79 8.99 9.14 5.25
CA LEU A 79 9.18 7.80 5.81
C LEU A 79 7.92 6.95 5.68
N LEU A 80 6.76 7.50 5.97
CA LEU A 80 5.50 6.77 5.83
C LEU A 80 5.16 6.52 4.37
N VAL A 81 5.38 7.51 3.50
CA VAL A 81 5.23 7.34 2.05
C VAL A 81 6.11 6.19 1.55
N HIS A 82 7.36 6.14 1.99
CA HIS A 82 8.28 5.06 1.63
C HIS A 82 7.76 3.69 2.09
N GLU A 83 7.25 3.59 3.31
CA GLU A 83 6.69 2.34 3.84
C GLU A 83 5.47 1.89 3.03
N ILE A 84 4.59 2.81 2.66
CA ILE A 84 3.43 2.50 1.83
C ILE A 84 3.87 2.01 0.45
N CYS A 85 4.78 2.72 -0.20
CA CYS A 85 5.28 2.35 -1.52
C CYS A 85 5.98 0.99 -1.52
N LYS A 86 6.80 0.74 -0.51
CA LYS A 86 7.48 -0.54 -0.31
C LYS A 86 6.48 -1.68 -0.17
N SER A 87 5.43 -1.48 0.60
CA SER A 87 4.37 -2.48 0.80
C SER A 87 3.55 -2.71 -0.47
N GLU A 88 3.29 -1.66 -1.26
CA GLU A 88 2.62 -1.78 -2.56
C GLU A 88 3.45 -2.65 -3.53
N VAL A 89 4.74 -2.40 -3.63
CA VAL A 89 5.65 -3.19 -4.48
C VAL A 89 5.67 -4.65 -4.05
N SER A 90 5.73 -4.92 -2.75
CA SER A 90 5.67 -6.29 -2.22
C SER A 90 4.36 -6.99 -2.56
N SER A 91 3.23 -6.28 -2.47
CA SER A 91 1.91 -6.81 -2.80
C SER A 91 1.79 -7.15 -4.28
N ILE A 92 2.30 -6.29 -5.16
CA ILE A 92 2.33 -6.53 -6.60
C ILE A 92 3.16 -7.78 -6.91
N GLY A 93 4.33 -7.92 -6.31
CA GLY A 93 5.20 -9.09 -6.50
C GLY A 93 4.51 -10.40 -6.09
N ARG A 94 3.76 -10.40 -5.00
CA ARG A 94 2.99 -11.57 -4.55
C ARG A 94 1.89 -11.93 -5.55
N ILE A 95 1.19 -10.94 -6.08
CA ILE A 95 0.13 -11.14 -7.07
C ILE A 95 0.74 -11.72 -8.36
N GLU A 96 1.85 -11.18 -8.84
CA GLU A 96 2.55 -11.70 -10.01
C GLU A 96 2.94 -13.17 -9.84
N SER A 97 3.47 -13.53 -8.68
CA SER A 97 3.83 -14.93 -8.36
C SER A 97 2.61 -15.85 -8.37
N LEU A 98 1.48 -15.39 -7.83
CA LEU A 98 0.23 -16.16 -7.83
C LEU A 98 -0.30 -16.36 -9.25
N VAL A 99 -0.23 -15.35 -10.10
CA VAL A 99 -0.64 -15.43 -11.51
C VAL A 99 0.24 -16.43 -12.27
N GLU A 100 1.56 -16.36 -12.09
CA GLU A 100 2.49 -17.31 -12.70
C GLU A 100 2.18 -18.76 -12.30
N ASN A 101 1.93 -19.00 -11.01
CA ASN A 101 1.59 -20.32 -10.51
C ASN A 101 0.25 -20.82 -11.09
N TYR A 102 -0.73 -19.95 -11.18
CA TYR A 102 -2.01 -20.27 -11.81
C TYR A 102 -1.83 -20.65 -13.27
N GLU A 103 -1.07 -19.91 -14.03
CA GLU A 103 -0.79 -20.19 -15.43
C GLU A 103 -0.09 -21.53 -15.63
N LYS A 104 0.88 -21.86 -14.78
CA LYS A 104 1.57 -23.17 -14.81
C LYS A 104 0.62 -24.32 -14.57
N VAL A 105 -0.26 -24.21 -13.58
CA VAL A 105 -1.26 -25.24 -13.26
C VAL A 105 -2.25 -25.38 -14.42
N HIS A 106 -2.69 -24.27 -15.00
CA HIS A 106 -3.63 -24.24 -16.11
C HIS A 106 -3.05 -24.92 -17.35
N LYS A 107 -1.78 -24.68 -17.66
CA LYS A 107 -1.06 -25.36 -18.76
C LYS A 107 -0.99 -26.87 -18.55
N LYS A 108 -0.69 -27.32 -17.33
CA LYS A 108 -0.66 -28.75 -16.99
C LYS A 108 -2.01 -29.40 -17.19
N VAL A 109 -3.10 -28.78 -16.75
CA VAL A 109 -4.45 -29.28 -16.90
C VAL A 109 -4.82 -29.41 -18.39
N LYS A 110 -4.54 -28.38 -19.20
CA LYS A 110 -4.77 -28.42 -20.65
C LYS A 110 -3.97 -29.53 -21.34
N SER A 111 -2.71 -29.72 -20.95
CA SER A 111 -1.88 -30.78 -21.49
C SER A 111 -2.44 -32.16 -21.18
N GLN A 112 -2.94 -32.40 -19.98
CA GLN A 112 -3.58 -33.67 -19.58
C GLN A 112 -4.88 -33.93 -20.33
N VAL A 113 -5.70 -32.89 -20.52
CA VAL A 113 -6.96 -33.00 -21.26
C VAL A 113 -6.72 -33.34 -22.74
N ARG A 114 -5.67 -32.77 -23.36
CA ARG A 114 -5.31 -33.05 -24.75
C ARG A 114 -4.81 -34.47 -24.98
N ARG A 115 -4.30 -35.15 -23.97
CA ARG A 115 -3.84 -36.53 -24.05
C ARG A 115 -4.94 -37.56 -23.96
N ARG A 116 -6.12 -37.14 -23.62
CA ARG A 116 -7.31 -37.99 -23.59
C ARG A 116 -8.06 -37.90 -24.94
#